data_fdec60b2ce0291d93a66169b3950ca73
#
_entry.id   fdec60b2ce0291d93a66169b3950ca73
#
_cell.length_a   1.000
_cell.length_b   1.000
_cell.length_c   1.000
_cell.angle_alpha   90.00
_cell.angle_beta   90.00
_cell.angle_gamma   90.00
#
_symmetry.space_group_name_H-M   'P 1'
#
loop_
_entity.id
_entity.type
_entity.pdbx_description
1 polymer ?
#
loop_
_entity_poly.entity_id
_entity_poly.type
_entity_poly.pdbx_seq_one_letter_code
_entity_poly.pdbx_strand_id
1 'polypeptide(L)' 'MQSYFERRGPRLDTSLPSVRYIQGLIREGSSVNVKLVTGEEWVGTMQWQDPNFLALRLEEEVPVVLLSLRSIAILRALG' A
#
# COMPACT_ATOMS: atom_id res chain seq x y z
N MET A 1 6.59 22.08 22.28
CA MET A 1 6.70 21.61 21.93
C MET A 1 6.43 21.20 21.34
N GLN A 2 6.44 21.02 20.91
CA GLN A 2 6.39 20.51 20.38
C GLN A 2 6.42 20.05 19.71
N SER A 3 6.51 20.21 19.29
CA SER A 3 6.59 19.64 18.45
C SER A 3 7.30 18.82 18.28
N TYR A 4 7.81 18.58 18.66
CA TYR A 4 8.55 17.71 18.50
C TYR A 4 8.14 16.61 17.74
N PHE A 5 7.19 16.36 17.64
CA PHE A 5 6.76 15.37 16.96
C PHE A 5 6.87 15.51 15.59
N GLU A 6 6.97 16.60 15.16
CA GLU A 6 7.10 16.79 13.82
C GLU A 6 8.29 16.26 13.31
N ARG A 7 9.17 15.90 14.15
CA ARG A 7 10.34 15.36 13.68
C ARG A 7 10.23 13.98 13.36
N ARG A 8 9.14 13.39 13.41
CA ARG A 8 9.01 12.06 13.04
C ARG A 8 9.20 11.95 11.60
N GLY A 9 9.35 10.84 11.00
CA GLY A 9 9.56 10.67 9.60
C GLY A 9 8.40 11.11 8.74
N PRO A 10 8.47 10.90 7.43
CA PRO A 10 7.42 11.36 6.52
C PRO A 10 6.09 10.70 6.86
N ARG A 11 5.03 11.44 6.61
CA ARG A 11 3.70 10.94 6.83
C ARG A 11 3.02 10.70 5.53
N LEU A 12 2.09 9.75 5.52
CA LEU A 12 1.29 9.48 4.35
C LEU A 12 0.38 10.68 4.10
N ASP A 13 0.47 11.24 2.91
CA ASP A 13 -0.33 12.41 2.56
C ASP A 13 -1.66 11.95 1.97
N THR A 14 -2.69 11.94 2.79
CA THR A 14 -3.99 11.44 2.37
C THR A 14 -4.74 12.40 1.46
N SER A 15 -4.16 13.57 1.17
CA SER A 15 -4.82 14.50 0.25
C SER A 15 -4.49 14.14 -1.20
N LEU A 16 -3.48 13.31 -1.44
CA LEU A 16 -3.12 12.94 -2.80
C LEU A 16 -4.13 11.95 -3.38
N PRO A 17 -4.55 12.14 -4.63
CA PRO A 17 -5.54 11.24 -5.24
C PRO A 17 -5.13 9.78 -5.22
N SER A 18 -3.85 9.48 -5.46
CA SER A 18 -3.41 8.10 -5.47
C SER A 18 -3.52 7.47 -4.10
N VAL A 19 -3.17 8.22 -3.06
CA VAL A 19 -3.25 7.71 -1.69
C VAL A 19 -4.71 7.49 -1.32
N ARG A 20 -5.59 8.43 -1.67
CA ARG A 20 -7.01 8.29 -1.35
C ARG A 20 -7.62 7.09 -2.05
N TYR A 21 -7.21 6.85 -3.30
CA TYR A 21 -7.73 5.71 -4.04
C TYR A 21 -7.30 4.41 -3.35
N ILE A 22 -6.03 4.31 -2.98
CA ILE A 22 -5.52 3.11 -2.34
C ILE A 22 -6.17 2.91 -0.96
N GLN A 23 -6.36 3.99 -0.21
CA GLN A 23 -7.01 3.88 1.08
C GLN A 23 -8.43 3.38 0.94
N GLY A 24 -9.12 3.75 -0.13
CA GLY A 24 -10.45 3.24 -0.43
C GLY A 24 -10.43 1.74 -0.67
N LEU A 25 -9.45 1.27 -1.43
CA LEU A 25 -9.32 -0.16 -1.69
C LEU A 25 -9.06 -0.93 -0.41
N ILE A 26 -8.27 -0.35 0.48
CA ILE A 26 -7.99 -0.98 1.77
C ILE A 26 -9.27 -1.11 2.58
N ARG A 27 -10.04 -0.02 2.67
CA ARG A 27 -11.27 -0.05 3.45
C ARG A 27 -12.25 -1.08 2.92
N GLU A 28 -12.27 -1.28 1.62
CA GLU A 28 -13.19 -2.21 0.99
C GLU A 28 -12.68 -3.63 0.97
N GLY A 29 -11.44 -3.85 1.37
CA GLY A 29 -10.85 -5.18 1.32
C GLY A 29 -10.71 -5.69 -0.09
N SER A 30 -10.39 -4.80 -1.04
CA SER A 30 -10.35 -5.15 -2.45
C SER A 30 -9.13 -5.98 -2.79
N SER A 31 -9.30 -6.91 -3.74
CA SER A 31 -8.17 -7.64 -4.28
C SER A 31 -7.53 -6.80 -5.37
N VAL A 32 -6.23 -6.85 -5.46
CA VAL A 32 -5.48 -6.07 -6.44
C VAL A 32 -4.41 -6.92 -7.08
N ASN A 33 -3.98 -6.47 -8.27
CA ASN A 33 -2.81 -7.01 -8.92
C ASN A 33 -1.76 -5.90 -8.89
N VAL A 34 -0.59 -6.20 -8.37
CA VAL A 34 0.49 -5.23 -8.25
C VAL A 34 1.65 -5.72 -9.10
N LYS A 35 2.08 -4.91 -10.05
CA LYS A 35 3.23 -5.25 -10.88
C LYS A 35 4.40 -4.37 -10.45
N LEU A 36 5.52 -4.99 -10.17
CA LEU A 36 6.71 -4.29 -9.74
C LEU A 36 7.55 -3.88 -10.94
N VAL A 37 8.46 -2.93 -10.73
CA VAL A 37 9.34 -2.48 -11.81
C VAL A 37 10.23 -3.61 -12.33
N THR A 38 10.42 -4.66 -11.54
CA THR A 38 11.20 -5.82 -11.97
C THR A 38 10.39 -6.75 -12.86
N GLY A 39 9.09 -6.53 -12.98
CA GLY A 39 8.22 -7.40 -13.77
C GLY A 39 7.46 -8.42 -12.94
N GLU A 40 7.80 -8.58 -11.67
CA GLU A 40 7.06 -9.49 -10.81
C GLU A 40 5.65 -8.99 -10.58
N GLU A 41 4.71 -9.91 -10.45
CA GLU A 41 3.33 -9.55 -10.18
C GLU A 41 2.85 -10.27 -8.93
N TRP A 42 2.08 -9.55 -8.13
CA TRP A 42 1.56 -10.07 -6.88
C TRP A 42 0.07 -9.79 -6.83
N VAL A 43 -0.71 -10.80 -6.51
CA VAL A 43 -2.15 -10.65 -6.39
C VAL A 43 -2.54 -10.93 -4.95
N GLY A 44 -3.32 -10.04 -4.37
CA GLY A 44 -3.75 -10.23 -2.99
C GLY A 44 -4.69 -9.14 -2.55
N THR A 45 -4.99 -9.13 -1.28
CA THR A 45 -5.89 -8.17 -0.67
C THR A 45 -5.10 -7.14 0.10
N MET A 46 -5.40 -5.86 -0.12
CA MET A 46 -4.65 -4.81 0.52
C MET A 46 -5.03 -4.68 1.98
N GLN A 47 -4.03 -4.62 2.85
CA GLN A 47 -4.25 -4.55 4.28
C GLN A 47 -4.01 -3.15 4.82
N TRP A 48 -2.89 -2.55 4.49
CA TRP A 48 -2.55 -1.21 4.94
C TRP A 48 -1.43 -0.66 4.08
N GLN A 49 -1.19 0.63 4.25
CA GLN A 49 -0.19 1.35 3.48
C GLN A 49 0.44 2.40 4.39
N ASP A 50 1.74 2.60 4.26
CA ASP A 50 2.40 3.73 4.91
C ASP A 50 3.27 4.40 3.84
N PRO A 51 4.06 5.42 4.17
CA PRO A 51 4.84 6.12 3.13
C PRO A 51 5.84 5.24 2.39
N ASN A 52 6.22 4.11 2.95
CA ASN A 52 7.27 3.29 2.37
C ASN A 52 6.79 1.95 1.83
N PHE A 53 5.74 1.38 2.40
CA PHE A 53 5.33 0.03 2.08
C PHE A 53 3.83 -0.11 1.89
N LEU A 54 3.49 -1.12 1.12
CA LEU A 54 2.12 -1.55 0.94
C LEU A 54 2.06 -2.99 1.44
N ALA A 55 1.14 -3.26 2.35
CA ALA A 55 0.99 -4.61 2.90
C ALA A 55 -0.09 -5.36 2.14
N LEU A 56 0.29 -6.51 1.60
CA LEU A 56 -0.61 -7.31 0.78
C LEU A 56 -0.77 -8.69 1.40
N ARG A 57 -2.01 -9.13 1.58
CA ARG A 57 -2.27 -10.46 2.09
C ARG A 57 -2.57 -11.37 0.92
N LEU A 58 -1.78 -12.40 0.74
CA LEU A 58 -1.96 -13.32 -0.38
C LEU A 58 -2.96 -14.41 -0.05
N GLU A 59 -2.94 -14.90 1.18
CA GLU A 59 -3.83 -15.95 1.62
C GLU A 59 -4.17 -15.76 3.08
N GLU A 60 -5.27 -16.39 3.50
CA GLU A 60 -5.65 -16.37 4.90
C GLU A 60 -4.58 -17.03 5.76
N GLU A 61 -4.40 -16.50 6.96
CA GLU A 61 -3.47 -17.08 7.93
C GLU A 61 -2.01 -17.13 7.49
N VAL A 62 -1.67 -16.39 6.45
CA VAL A 62 -0.29 -16.27 6.00
C VAL A 62 0.14 -14.82 6.28
N PRO A 63 1.34 -14.59 6.76
CA PRO A 63 1.78 -13.21 7.02
C PRO A 63 1.69 -12.36 5.77
N VAL A 64 1.43 -11.07 5.95
CA VAL A 64 1.35 -10.16 4.81
C VAL A 64 2.72 -10.01 4.19
N VAL A 65 2.71 -9.65 2.91
CA VAL A 65 3.93 -9.35 2.17
C VAL A 65 4.03 -7.84 2.09
N LEU A 66 5.19 -7.29 2.38
CA LEU A 66 5.40 -5.85 2.28
C LEU A 66 6.09 -5.53 0.97
N LEU A 67 5.42 -4.74 0.15
CA LEU A 67 5.98 -4.32 -1.13
C LEU A 67 6.42 -2.87 -1.00
N SER A 68 7.66 -2.60 -1.39
CA SER A 68 8.16 -1.23 -1.34
C SER A 68 7.40 -0.39 -2.35
N LEU A 69 6.88 0.75 -1.93
CA LEU A 69 6.14 1.62 -2.83
C LEU A 69 7.00 2.09 -3.99
N ARG A 70 8.31 2.17 -3.80
CA ARG A 70 9.20 2.57 -4.88
C ARG A 70 9.35 1.52 -5.96
N SER A 71 9.01 0.27 -5.63
CA SER A 71 9.14 -0.83 -6.58
C SER A 71 7.88 -1.06 -7.38
N ILE A 72 6.79 -0.41 -7.03
CA ILE A 72 5.51 -0.64 -7.69
C ILE A 72 5.39 0.20 -8.94
N ALA A 73 5.16 -0.47 -10.07
CA ALA A 73 4.96 0.22 -11.34
C ALA A 73 3.48 0.38 -11.65
N ILE A 74 2.69 -0.66 -11.38
CA ILE A 74 1.26 -0.65 -11.72
C ILE A 74 0.49 -1.32 -10.60
N LEU A 75 -0.62 -0.69 -10.21
CA LEU A 75 -1.53 -1.28 -9.23
C LEU A 75 -2.91 -1.25 -9.85
N ARG A 76 -3.58 -2.39 -9.89
CA ARG A 76 -4.88 -2.49 -10.53
C ARG A 76 -5.86 -3.22 -9.63
N ALA A 77 -7.02 -2.62 -9.41
CA ALA A 77 -8.07 -3.30 -8.66
C ALA A 77 -8.67 -4.41 -9.52
N LEU A 78 -8.95 -5.53 -8.89
CA LEU A 78 -9.52 -6.68 -9.59
C LEU A 78 -10.99 -6.81 -9.23
N GLY A 79 -11.80 -6.27 -9.92
CA GLY A 79 -13.19 -6.38 -9.65
C GLY A 79 -13.67 -5.32 -8.77
#